data_676885fdb82e7a75e454053918c658a8
#
_entry.id   676885fdb82e7a75e454053918c658a8
#
_cell.length_a   1.000
_cell.length_b   1.000
_cell.length_c   1.000
_cell.angle_alpha   90.00
_cell.angle_beta   90.00
_cell.angle_gamma   90.00
#
_symmetry.space_group_name_H-M   'P 1'
#
loop_
_entity.id
_entity.type
_entity.pdbx_description
1 polymer ?
#
loop_
_entity_poly.entity_id
_entity_poly.type
_entity_poly.pdbx_seq_one_letter_code
_entity_poly.pdbx_strand_id
1 'polypeptide(L)'
;MGYDARWLDSSIAVVFGFIILYTGFGVIKRSADETMDRADDDLIAEVSSMINEYRHDDWIDVYNLRLIKYGPKIYVDMKVVFPRNMTVAQEYVEKQEIDEAVMAKYGDSVETSINCVPCSEFHCRHCARNCIDRAEPFETPLEWTPARLCCDRPHS
;
A
#
# COMPACT_ATOMS: atom_id res chain seq x y z
N MET A 1 -0.64 20.08 67.90
CA MET A 1 -1.38 20.47 66.71
C MET A 1 -1.15 19.39 65.65
N GLY A 2 -1.99 18.37 65.66
CA GLY A 2 -1.95 17.33 64.63
C GLY A 2 -2.80 17.77 63.47
N TYR A 3 -2.17 18.20 62.38
CA TYR A 3 -2.86 18.36 61.11
C TYR A 3 -3.22 16.99 60.61
N ASP A 4 -4.52 16.75 60.41
CA ASP A 4 -4.99 15.51 59.78
C ASP A 4 -4.52 15.48 58.32
N ALA A 5 -3.34 14.88 58.09
CA ALA A 5 -2.71 14.76 56.80
C ALA A 5 -3.41 13.73 55.89
N ARG A 6 -4.50 13.11 56.36
CA ARG A 6 -5.23 12.06 55.63
C ARG A 6 -5.83 12.54 54.35
N TRP A 7 -6.38 13.75 54.31
CA TRP A 7 -6.98 14.31 53.08
C TRP A 7 -5.89 14.76 52.08
N LEU A 8 -4.71 15.17 52.59
CA LEU A 8 -3.57 15.51 51.75
C LEU A 8 -3.10 14.30 50.95
N ASP A 9 -2.97 13.15 51.61
CA ASP A 9 -2.57 11.89 50.96
C ASP A 9 -3.55 11.48 49.82
N SER A 10 -4.84 11.53 50.12
CA SER A 10 -5.89 11.27 49.14
C SER A 10 -5.87 12.25 47.95
N SER A 11 -5.63 13.54 48.22
CA SER A 11 -5.55 14.57 47.18
C SER A 11 -4.34 14.37 46.26
N ILE A 12 -3.20 14.04 46.85
CA ILE A 12 -1.98 13.73 46.08
C ILE A 12 -2.19 12.48 45.21
N ALA A 13 -2.81 11.44 45.75
CA ALA A 13 -3.10 10.23 45.00
C ALA A 13 -4.01 10.49 43.78
N VAL A 14 -5.03 11.34 43.95
CA VAL A 14 -5.94 11.76 42.86
C VAL A 14 -5.17 12.53 41.80
N VAL A 15 -4.33 13.49 42.18
CA VAL A 15 -3.53 14.28 41.24
C VAL A 15 -2.58 13.37 40.43
N PHE A 16 -1.87 12.46 41.10
CA PHE A 16 -1.02 11.49 40.39
C PHE A 16 -1.82 10.56 39.50
N GLY A 17 -3.00 10.11 39.90
CA GLY A 17 -3.92 9.34 39.08
C GLY A 17 -4.28 10.05 37.77
N PHE A 18 -4.61 11.35 37.84
CA PHE A 18 -4.90 12.16 36.65
C PHE A 18 -3.66 12.32 35.76
N ILE A 19 -2.49 12.53 36.32
CA ILE A 19 -1.24 12.66 35.55
C ILE A 19 -0.96 11.34 34.79
N ILE A 20 -1.12 10.20 35.45
CA ILE A 20 -0.90 8.88 34.83
C ILE A 20 -1.92 8.62 33.72
N LEU A 21 -3.20 8.94 33.93
CA LEU A 21 -4.24 8.81 32.93
C LEU A 21 -3.97 9.72 31.73
N TYR A 22 -3.59 10.97 31.96
CA TYR A 22 -3.29 11.91 30.89
C TYR A 22 -2.08 11.47 30.05
N THR A 23 -0.99 11.04 30.72
CA THR A 23 0.19 10.56 30.02
C THR A 23 -0.07 9.24 29.28
N GLY A 24 -0.80 8.32 29.92
CA GLY A 24 -1.18 7.04 29.31
C GLY A 24 -2.07 7.24 28.07
N PHE A 25 -3.05 8.13 28.14
CA PHE A 25 -3.89 8.46 26.99
C PHE A 25 -3.09 9.10 25.84
N GLY A 26 -2.12 9.96 26.19
CA GLY A 26 -1.20 10.57 25.22
C GLY A 26 -0.36 9.53 24.48
N VAL A 27 0.14 8.52 25.19
CA VAL A 27 0.90 7.42 24.58
C VAL A 27 0.01 6.56 23.67
N ILE A 28 -1.19 6.20 24.12
CA ILE A 28 -2.15 5.43 23.31
C ILE A 28 -2.52 6.18 22.04
N LYS A 29 -2.84 7.48 22.16
CA LYS A 29 -3.17 8.31 21.02
C LYS A 29 -2.02 8.39 20.02
N ARG A 30 -0.79 8.62 20.49
CA ARG A 30 0.39 8.69 19.64
C ARG A 30 0.67 7.37 18.95
N SER A 31 0.55 6.25 19.66
CA SER A 31 0.71 4.91 19.07
C SER A 31 -0.38 4.61 18.03
N ALA A 32 -1.61 5.07 18.24
CA ALA A 32 -2.70 4.94 17.27
C ALA A 32 -2.45 5.82 16.04
N ASP A 33 -2.02 7.07 16.22
CA ASP A 33 -1.72 8.02 15.14
C ASP A 33 -0.50 7.56 14.30
N GLU A 34 0.48 6.90 14.90
CA GLU A 34 1.64 6.32 14.19
C GLU A 34 1.29 5.04 13.41
N THR A 35 0.19 4.37 13.77
CA THR A 35 -0.27 3.14 13.09
C THR A 35 -1.23 3.44 11.95
N MET A 36 -1.76 4.65 11.85
CA MET A 36 -2.77 5.03 10.87
C MET A 36 -2.36 6.28 10.06
N ASP A 37 -1.92 6.06 8.83
CA ASP A 37 -2.48 6.68 7.64
C ASP A 37 -1.82 7.90 6.96
N ARG A 38 -0.90 8.66 7.48
CA ARG A 38 -0.40 9.80 6.69
C ARG A 38 0.92 9.55 5.96
N ALA A 39 1.78 8.73 6.54
CA ALA A 39 3.04 8.38 5.89
C ALA A 39 2.84 7.42 4.72
N ASP A 40 1.71 6.71 4.68
CA ASP A 40 1.39 5.76 3.63
C ASP A 40 0.81 6.45 2.39
N ASP A 41 0.04 7.53 2.50
CA ASP A 41 -0.56 8.23 1.36
C ASP A 41 0.50 8.87 0.44
N ASP A 42 1.51 9.52 1.01
CA ASP A 42 2.62 10.11 0.24
C ASP A 42 3.45 9.01 -0.44
N LEU A 43 3.70 7.92 0.26
CA LEU A 43 4.44 6.77 -0.27
C LEU A 43 3.64 6.04 -1.37
N ILE A 44 2.32 5.89 -1.19
CA ILE A 44 1.42 5.33 -2.20
C ILE A 44 1.43 6.20 -3.45
N ALA A 45 1.37 7.51 -3.32
CA ALA A 45 1.43 8.43 -4.44
C ALA A 45 2.77 8.33 -5.18
N GLU A 46 3.87 8.20 -4.43
CA GLU A 46 5.21 8.06 -4.98
C GLU A 46 5.39 6.73 -5.73
N VAL A 47 4.96 5.61 -5.15
CA VAL A 47 4.98 4.29 -5.80
C VAL A 47 4.07 4.26 -7.02
N SER A 48 2.88 4.88 -6.93
CA SER A 48 1.94 5.00 -8.05
C SER A 48 2.55 5.75 -9.23
N SER A 49 3.25 6.85 -8.97
CA SER A 49 3.93 7.64 -10.00
C SER A 49 5.02 6.82 -10.68
N MET A 50 5.80 6.08 -9.89
CA MET A 50 6.87 5.22 -10.39
C MET A 50 6.32 4.10 -11.27
N ILE A 51 5.27 3.38 -10.82
CA ILE A 51 4.65 2.31 -11.61
C ILE A 51 4.08 2.85 -12.94
N ASN A 52 3.52 4.06 -12.94
CA ASN A 52 3.05 4.71 -14.16
C ASN A 52 4.21 5.07 -15.11
N GLU A 53 5.36 5.45 -14.60
CA GLU A 53 6.55 5.80 -15.40
C GLU A 53 7.15 4.58 -16.11
N TYR A 54 7.18 3.43 -15.43
CA TYR A 54 7.70 2.17 -15.96
C TYR A 54 6.65 1.33 -16.67
N ARG A 55 5.43 1.83 -16.84
CA ARG A 55 4.31 1.08 -17.41
C ARG A 55 4.61 0.54 -18.80
N HIS A 56 4.37 -0.76 -18.98
CA HIS A 56 4.40 -1.46 -20.26
C HIS A 56 2.99 -1.82 -20.75
N ASP A 57 2.84 -2.09 -22.04
CA ASP A 57 1.57 -2.52 -22.64
C ASP A 57 1.05 -3.86 -22.10
N ASP A 58 1.93 -4.68 -21.54
CA ASP A 58 1.60 -5.96 -20.94
C ASP A 58 1.09 -5.85 -19.50
N TRP A 59 1.24 -4.70 -18.86
CA TRP A 59 0.66 -4.40 -17.54
C TRP A 59 -0.72 -3.78 -17.73
N ILE A 60 -1.74 -4.65 -17.80
CA ILE A 60 -3.09 -4.23 -18.17
C ILE A 60 -3.75 -3.45 -17.02
N ASP A 61 -3.64 -3.96 -15.80
CA ASP A 61 -4.17 -3.33 -14.59
C ASP A 61 -3.27 -3.62 -13.39
N VAL A 62 -3.23 -2.69 -12.45
CA VAL A 62 -2.58 -2.85 -11.15
C VAL A 62 -3.56 -2.48 -10.07
N TYR A 63 -3.74 -3.35 -9.07
CA TYR A 63 -4.68 -3.13 -7.99
C TYR A 63 -4.20 -3.79 -6.70
N ASN A 64 -4.90 -3.55 -5.60
CA ASN A 64 -4.58 -4.05 -4.26
C ASN A 64 -3.16 -3.68 -3.82
N LEU A 65 -2.71 -2.46 -4.19
CA LEU A 65 -1.44 -1.93 -3.71
C LEU A 65 -1.52 -1.67 -2.22
N ARG A 66 -0.64 -2.32 -1.47
CA ARG A 66 -0.48 -2.16 -0.03
C ARG A 66 0.96 -1.90 0.31
N LEU A 67 1.18 -0.91 1.11
CA LEU A 67 2.51 -0.54 1.60
C LEU A 67 2.52 -0.70 3.12
N ILE A 68 3.44 -1.52 3.61
CA ILE A 68 3.56 -1.79 5.05
C ILE A 68 4.98 -1.45 5.47
N LYS A 69 5.13 -0.56 6.45
CA LYS A 69 6.42 -0.22 7.04
C LYS A 69 6.68 -1.01 8.30
N TYR A 70 7.79 -1.73 8.33
CA TYR A 70 8.32 -2.37 9.54
C TYR A 70 9.70 -1.81 9.86
N GLY A 71 9.73 -0.76 10.67
CA GLY A 71 10.97 -0.04 10.98
C GLY A 71 11.58 0.54 9.69
N PRO A 72 12.84 0.18 9.33
CA PRO A 72 13.48 0.68 8.13
C PRO A 72 13.06 -0.04 6.84
N LYS A 73 12.32 -1.15 6.94
CA LYS A 73 11.89 -1.95 5.78
C LYS A 73 10.50 -1.54 5.31
N ILE A 74 10.35 -1.49 4.00
CA ILE A 74 9.08 -1.22 3.30
C ILE A 74 8.68 -2.50 2.57
N TYR A 75 7.48 -3.00 2.81
CA TYR A 75 6.88 -4.10 2.07
C TYR A 75 5.86 -3.53 1.09
N VAL A 76 6.05 -3.83 -0.19
CA VAL A 76 5.16 -3.44 -1.28
C VAL A 76 4.45 -4.69 -1.77
N ASP A 77 3.16 -4.82 -1.50
CA ASP A 77 2.31 -5.91 -2.00
C ASP A 77 1.35 -5.36 -3.06
N MET A 78 1.29 -6.00 -4.21
CA MET A 78 0.41 -5.59 -5.29
C MET A 78 -0.01 -6.76 -6.17
N LYS A 79 -1.11 -6.57 -6.90
CA LYS A 79 -1.56 -7.49 -7.95
C LYS A 79 -1.45 -6.81 -9.30
N VAL A 80 -0.82 -7.50 -10.24
CA VAL A 80 -0.65 -7.02 -11.61
C VAL A 80 -1.38 -7.97 -12.56
N VAL A 81 -2.20 -7.40 -13.42
CA VAL A 81 -2.95 -8.15 -14.43
C VAL A 81 -2.15 -8.22 -15.71
N PHE A 82 -1.82 -9.45 -16.11
CA PHE A 82 -1.09 -9.77 -17.33
C PHE A 82 -1.99 -10.44 -18.37
N PRO A 83 -1.62 -10.40 -19.65
CA PRO A 83 -2.30 -11.17 -20.70
C PRO A 83 -2.33 -12.67 -20.38
N ARG A 84 -3.51 -13.30 -20.45
CA ARG A 84 -3.69 -14.74 -20.14
C ARG A 84 -2.86 -15.70 -20.98
N ASN A 85 -2.37 -15.26 -22.13
CA ASN A 85 -1.54 -16.03 -23.04
C ASN A 85 -0.04 -15.87 -22.79
N MET A 86 0.36 -15.15 -21.75
CA MET A 86 1.76 -15.10 -21.31
C MET A 86 2.16 -16.42 -20.65
N THR A 87 3.39 -16.82 -20.88
CA THR A 87 4.00 -17.93 -20.16
C THR A 87 4.50 -17.47 -18.80
N VAL A 88 4.59 -18.39 -17.85
CA VAL A 88 5.14 -18.09 -16.50
C VAL A 88 6.56 -17.49 -16.60
N ALA A 89 7.34 -17.89 -17.61
CA ALA A 89 8.68 -17.33 -17.82
C ALA A 89 8.63 -15.85 -18.23
N GLN A 90 7.67 -15.47 -19.07
CA GLN A 90 7.46 -14.07 -19.47
C GLN A 90 6.95 -13.24 -18.30
N GLU A 91 5.94 -13.73 -17.56
CA GLU A 91 5.45 -13.07 -16.34
C GLU A 91 6.56 -12.85 -15.32
N TYR A 92 7.48 -13.79 -15.18
CA TYR A 92 8.61 -13.67 -14.27
C TYR A 92 9.57 -12.55 -14.67
N VAL A 93 9.82 -12.36 -15.96
CA VAL A 93 10.67 -11.25 -16.47
C VAL A 93 10.00 -9.90 -16.16
N GLU A 94 8.72 -9.75 -16.48
CA GLU A 94 7.97 -8.52 -16.18
C GLU A 94 7.96 -8.21 -14.68
N LYS A 95 7.78 -9.25 -13.85
CA LYS A 95 7.87 -9.11 -12.41
C LYS A 95 9.24 -8.61 -11.95
N GLN A 96 10.34 -9.13 -12.53
CA GLN A 96 11.68 -8.67 -12.21
C GLN A 96 11.89 -7.20 -12.57
N GLU A 97 11.33 -6.72 -13.67
CA GLU A 97 11.42 -5.32 -14.07
C GLU A 97 10.74 -4.40 -13.05
N ILE A 98 9.57 -4.80 -12.51
CA ILE A 98 8.91 -4.07 -11.43
C ILE A 98 9.78 -4.09 -10.16
N ASP A 99 10.31 -5.24 -9.78
CA ASP A 99 11.18 -5.39 -8.61
C ASP A 99 12.42 -4.50 -8.73
N GLU A 100 13.07 -4.49 -9.89
CA GLU A 100 14.24 -3.66 -10.16
C GLU A 100 13.91 -2.15 -10.10
N ALA A 101 12.77 -1.74 -10.65
CA ALA A 101 12.31 -0.35 -10.60
C ALA A 101 12.07 0.12 -9.15
N VAL A 102 11.44 -0.72 -8.32
CA VAL A 102 11.21 -0.46 -6.90
C VAL A 102 12.53 -0.43 -6.14
N MET A 103 13.41 -1.39 -6.37
CA MET A 103 14.73 -1.47 -5.73
C MET A 103 15.64 -0.30 -6.13
N ALA A 104 15.60 0.15 -7.37
CA ALA A 104 16.38 1.30 -7.83
C ALA A 104 16.06 2.57 -7.05
N LYS A 105 14.82 2.71 -6.58
CA LYS A 105 14.34 3.89 -5.85
C LYS A 105 14.53 3.79 -4.34
N TYR A 106 14.25 2.61 -3.75
CA TYR A 106 14.22 2.42 -2.29
C TYR A 106 15.40 1.60 -1.76
N GLY A 107 16.25 1.05 -2.63
CA GLY A 107 17.40 0.24 -2.26
C GLY A 107 17.02 -1.08 -1.58
N ASP A 108 17.96 -1.62 -0.79
CA ASP A 108 17.80 -2.91 -0.09
C ASP A 108 16.78 -2.86 1.07
N SER A 109 16.18 -1.69 1.32
CA SER A 109 15.19 -1.51 2.38
C SER A 109 13.77 -1.88 1.94
N VAL A 110 13.57 -2.25 0.68
CA VAL A 110 12.26 -2.62 0.13
C VAL A 110 12.19 -4.13 -0.14
N GLU A 111 11.05 -4.70 0.13
CA GLU A 111 10.71 -6.08 -0.21
C GLU A 111 9.37 -6.06 -0.96
N THR A 112 9.35 -6.64 -2.15
CA THR A 112 8.19 -6.64 -3.03
C THR A 112 7.51 -8.00 -3.05
N SER A 113 6.18 -7.97 -3.07
CA SER A 113 5.32 -9.14 -3.26
C SER A 113 4.37 -8.85 -4.41
N ILE A 114 4.69 -9.34 -5.61
CA ILE A 114 3.90 -9.12 -6.80
C ILE A 114 3.15 -10.41 -7.16
N ASN A 115 1.83 -10.31 -7.12
CA ASN A 115 0.95 -11.40 -7.49
C ASN A 115 0.46 -11.21 -8.94
N CYS A 116 0.87 -12.11 -9.83
CA CYS A 116 0.45 -12.10 -11.22
C CYS A 116 -0.97 -12.67 -11.36
N VAL A 117 -1.84 -11.96 -12.05
CA VAL A 117 -3.24 -12.34 -12.26
C VAL A 117 -3.54 -12.34 -13.76
N PRO A 118 -4.13 -13.40 -14.33
CA PRO A 118 -4.50 -13.40 -15.75
C PRO A 118 -5.65 -12.44 -16.03
N CYS A 119 -5.64 -11.81 -17.21
CA CYS A 119 -6.71 -10.92 -17.62
C CYS A 119 -8.04 -11.66 -17.82
N SER A 120 -9.14 -10.97 -17.55
CA SER A 120 -10.51 -11.39 -17.81
C SER A 120 -11.08 -10.62 -18.99
N GLU A 121 -12.27 -10.98 -19.45
CA GLU A 121 -12.93 -10.37 -20.62
C GLU A 121 -13.12 -8.84 -20.50
N PHE A 122 -13.48 -8.37 -19.30
CA PHE A 122 -13.66 -6.94 -19.05
C PHE A 122 -12.36 -6.12 -19.16
N HIS A 123 -11.19 -6.73 -19.01
CA HIS A 123 -9.92 -6.05 -19.21
C HIS A 123 -9.61 -5.77 -20.70
N CYS A 124 -10.35 -6.40 -21.65
CA CYS A 124 -10.09 -6.22 -23.07
C CYS A 124 -10.26 -4.78 -23.54
N ARG A 125 -11.14 -4.00 -22.90
CA ARG A 125 -11.34 -2.57 -23.20
C ARG A 125 -10.10 -1.73 -22.88
N HIS A 126 -9.29 -2.17 -21.96
CA HIS A 126 -8.14 -1.44 -21.42
C HIS A 126 -6.79 -2.01 -21.85
N CYS A 127 -6.81 -3.14 -22.55
CA CYS A 127 -5.60 -3.81 -23.03
C CYS A 127 -5.25 -3.33 -24.45
N ALA A 128 -4.12 -2.61 -24.58
CA ALA A 128 -3.63 -2.12 -25.87
C ALA A 128 -3.06 -3.24 -26.76
N ARG A 129 -2.70 -4.38 -26.18
CA ARG A 129 -2.07 -5.49 -26.87
C ARG A 129 -2.99 -6.12 -27.91
N ASN A 130 -2.43 -6.51 -29.05
CA ASN A 130 -3.17 -7.27 -30.08
C ASN A 130 -3.36 -8.72 -29.59
N CYS A 131 -4.58 -9.07 -29.17
CA CYS A 131 -4.92 -10.36 -28.59
C CYS A 131 -5.92 -11.11 -29.49
N ILE A 132 -5.64 -12.39 -29.76
CA ILE A 132 -6.52 -13.26 -30.58
C ILE A 132 -7.84 -13.55 -29.85
N ASP A 133 -7.79 -13.66 -28.50
CA ASP A 133 -8.94 -13.95 -27.65
C ASP A 133 -9.63 -12.70 -27.13
N ARG A 134 -9.49 -11.58 -27.82
CA ARG A 134 -10.11 -10.32 -27.43
C ARG A 134 -11.65 -10.41 -27.48
N ALA A 135 -12.29 -10.25 -26.32
CA ALA A 135 -13.74 -10.27 -26.19
C ALA A 135 -14.38 -8.91 -26.54
N GLU A 136 -13.70 -7.80 -26.28
CA GLU A 136 -14.21 -6.45 -26.49
C GLU A 136 -13.15 -5.55 -27.14
N PRO A 137 -13.59 -4.56 -27.97
CA PRO A 137 -12.65 -3.64 -28.60
C PRO A 137 -11.90 -2.80 -27.55
N PHE A 138 -10.67 -2.43 -27.90
CA PHE A 138 -9.88 -1.51 -27.07
C PHE A 138 -10.53 -0.11 -27.09
N GLU A 139 -10.67 0.48 -25.92
CA GLU A 139 -11.21 1.84 -25.74
C GLU A 139 -10.10 2.80 -25.29
N THR A 140 -9.60 2.60 -24.07
CA THR A 140 -8.57 3.47 -23.48
C THR A 140 -7.81 2.71 -22.40
N PRO A 141 -6.50 2.96 -22.21
CA PRO A 141 -5.78 2.39 -21.10
C PRO A 141 -6.32 2.92 -19.77
N LEU A 142 -6.26 2.09 -18.73
CA LEU A 142 -6.64 2.50 -17.37
C LEU A 142 -5.68 3.59 -16.86
N GLU A 143 -6.24 4.61 -16.23
CA GLU A 143 -5.45 5.56 -15.45
C GLU A 143 -5.18 4.97 -14.05
N TRP A 144 -3.91 4.82 -13.70
CA TRP A 144 -3.50 4.29 -12.40
C TRP A 144 -3.29 5.43 -11.40
N THR A 145 -4.40 5.88 -10.82
CA THR A 145 -4.36 6.83 -9.71
C THR A 145 -4.10 6.11 -8.39
N PRO A 146 -3.52 6.76 -7.37
CA PRO A 146 -3.31 6.15 -6.05
C PRO A 146 -4.55 5.49 -5.47
N ALA A 147 -5.71 6.13 -5.60
CA ALA A 147 -6.99 5.60 -5.12
C ALA A 147 -7.41 4.32 -5.86
N ARG A 148 -7.13 4.22 -7.15
CA ARG A 148 -7.40 3.01 -7.94
C ARG A 148 -6.46 1.88 -7.59
N LEU A 149 -5.17 2.16 -7.50
CA LEU A 149 -4.18 1.13 -7.18
C LEU A 149 -4.45 0.46 -5.82
N CYS A 150 -4.96 1.21 -4.83
CA CYS A 150 -5.31 0.68 -3.52
C CYS A 150 -6.63 -0.10 -3.47
N CYS A 151 -7.43 -0.11 -4.55
CA CYS A 151 -8.67 -0.90 -4.58
C CYS A 151 -8.40 -2.40 -4.48
N ASP A 152 -9.24 -3.12 -3.73
CA ASP A 152 -9.12 -4.57 -3.53
C ASP A 152 -9.53 -5.40 -4.75
N ARG A 153 -10.13 -4.79 -5.77
CA ARG A 153 -10.68 -5.44 -6.96
C ARG A 153 -10.10 -4.86 -8.23
N PRO A 154 -9.93 -5.69 -9.28
CA PRO A 154 -9.53 -5.20 -10.58
C PRO A 154 -10.58 -4.22 -11.14
N HIS A 155 -10.12 -3.30 -11.96
CA HIS A 155 -10.95 -2.24 -12.54
C HIS A 155 -11.68 -2.73 -13.82
N SER A 156 -12.96 -2.48 -13.85
CA SER A 156 -13.83 -2.81 -14.98
C SER A 156 -14.26 -1.54 -15.72
#